data_0c5e1cc991c1ea9b6ea6c0fdd358f463
#
_entry.id   0c5e1cc991c1ea9b6ea6c0fdd358f463
#
_cell.length_a   1.000
_cell.length_b   1.000
_cell.length_c   1.000
_cell.angle_alpha   90.00
_cell.angle_beta   90.00
_cell.angle_gamma   90.00
#
_symmetry.space_group_name_H-M   'P 1'
#
loop_
_entity.id
_entity.type
_entity.pdbx_description
1 polymer ?
#
loop_
_entity_poly.entity_id
_entity_poly.type
_entity_poly.pdbx_seq_one_letter_code
_entity_poly.pdbx_strand_id
1 'polypeptide(L)'
;MRKIIQRLVMVLVLALTLISPLETGSSAASETVRAAEAGGENHTDPVISDVEDSDCENTDTAMPDNENPGADEPDTVEPQPVLQGLIRDENGHLFYYKDGVKIKNTWKAVNGSKYYFGKSGKAYVGKRKVGKATYYFAVNGKRKTGWRTINGKKYYFSPKNGKMVTGKKTISHYLCYFNEKGVLTRKIDKNKKMVALTYDDGPSIYTPRVLKTLKENNSVATFFVVGNRVPTYSDTVKKAHDMGCEIGNHTYEHKSLPNLSETEVKRQISKTNKEVKKAIGEKPVIMRPTGGATNTNIKKWVGMPSIIWSVDTLDWKTRNADSTRRAVLNRVKDGDIVLMHDLYSATATASETIIPELVRRGYQLVTVSELAECRGGMKETGAYYSFRK
;
A
#
# COMPACT_ATOMS: atom_id res chain seq x y z
N MET A 1 13.45 57.28 13.71
CA MET A 1 14.11 57.43 15.04
C MET A 1 14.39 56.03 15.56
N ARG A 2 15.73 55.78 15.68
CA ARG A 2 16.41 55.07 16.79
C ARG A 2 16.02 53.61 17.00
N LYS A 3 16.87 52.66 16.67
CA LYS A 3 18.17 52.17 17.23
C LYS A 3 17.95 50.85 17.95
N ILE A 4 18.53 49.76 17.42
CA ILE A 4 19.81 49.12 17.82
C ILE A 4 19.61 48.19 19.05
N ILE A 5 20.01 46.90 18.96
CA ILE A 5 21.21 46.21 19.50
C ILE A 5 21.06 44.70 19.17
N GLN A 6 21.79 44.04 18.31
CA GLN A 6 23.07 43.33 18.32
C GLN A 6 23.41 42.47 19.56
N ARG A 7 23.67 41.15 19.29
CA ARG A 7 24.79 40.32 19.80
C ARG A 7 24.62 38.91 19.19
N LEU A 8 25.35 38.46 18.25
CA LEU A 8 26.79 38.06 18.11
C LEU A 8 27.25 37.03 19.16
N VAL A 9 27.38 35.74 18.78
CA VAL A 9 28.46 34.89 19.26
C VAL A 9 28.97 34.06 18.07
N MET A 10 30.20 34.30 17.75
CA MET A 10 31.07 33.64 16.81
C MET A 10 31.90 32.62 17.58
N VAL A 11 32.04 31.37 17.06
CA VAL A 11 33.19 30.53 17.43
C VAL A 11 33.79 29.91 16.19
N LEU A 12 35.00 30.27 16.01
CA LEU A 12 36.03 29.90 15.08
C LEU A 12 36.63 28.54 15.44
N VAL A 13 36.88 27.64 14.49
CA VAL A 13 37.95 26.64 14.62
C VAL A 13 38.67 26.45 13.30
N LEU A 14 39.98 26.61 13.41
CA LEU A 14 40.99 26.57 12.37
C LEU A 14 41.19 25.19 11.73
N ALA A 15 41.56 25.24 10.48
CA ALA A 15 42.21 24.18 9.71
C ALA A 15 43.66 23.99 10.11
N LEU A 16 44.18 22.78 9.95
CA LEU A 16 45.59 22.56 9.59
C LEU A 16 45.77 21.27 8.78
N THR A 17 46.42 21.44 7.68
CA THR A 17 46.90 20.54 6.64
C THR A 17 48.07 19.65 7.10
N LEU A 18 48.28 18.44 6.51
CA LEU A 18 49.42 18.11 5.65
C LEU A 18 49.66 16.58 5.53
N ILE A 19 49.78 16.16 4.26
CA ILE A 19 50.78 15.23 3.67
C ILE A 19 50.58 13.73 3.82
N SER A 20 50.38 13.07 2.64
CA SER A 20 50.66 11.67 2.29
C SER A 20 52.17 11.36 2.26
N PRO A 21 52.62 10.08 2.25
CA PRO A 21 52.66 9.32 1.01
C PRO A 21 52.40 7.79 1.10
N LEU A 22 52.31 7.19 -0.09
CA LEU A 22 52.31 5.81 -0.56
C LEU A 22 53.07 4.76 0.28
N GLU A 23 52.57 3.52 0.31
CA GLU A 23 53.09 2.33 -0.39
C GLU A 23 52.35 1.04 -0.05
N THR A 24 52.03 0.29 -1.08
CA THR A 24 52.05 -1.15 -1.38
C THR A 24 51.99 -2.20 -0.27
N GLY A 25 51.14 -3.23 -0.49
CA GLY A 25 51.49 -4.61 -0.14
C GLY A 25 50.42 -5.47 0.48
N SER A 26 49.76 -6.28 -0.31
CA SER A 26 49.48 -7.73 -0.16
C SER A 26 49.03 -8.37 1.18
N SER A 27 48.07 -9.26 1.04
CA SER A 27 47.87 -10.56 1.74
C SER A 27 46.95 -10.64 2.94
N ALA A 28 45.93 -11.47 2.71
CA ALA A 28 45.13 -12.33 3.55
C ALA A 28 45.43 -12.46 5.05
N ALA A 29 44.41 -12.43 5.86
CA ALA A 29 43.98 -13.53 6.74
C ALA A 29 42.80 -13.09 7.68
N SER A 30 41.97 -14.03 7.96
CA SER A 30 40.86 -14.08 8.91
C SER A 30 41.24 -13.62 10.31
N GLU A 31 40.31 -12.95 11.01
CA GLU A 31 39.99 -13.29 12.38
C GLU A 31 38.73 -12.57 12.93
N THR A 32 37.95 -13.34 13.60
CA THR A 32 36.78 -13.04 14.46
C THR A 32 37.17 -12.15 15.63
N VAL A 33 36.39 -11.10 15.93
CA VAL A 33 36.27 -10.57 17.31
C VAL A 33 34.86 -10.04 17.61
N ARG A 34 34.47 -10.31 18.81
CA ARG A 34 33.20 -10.18 19.54
C ARG A 34 32.65 -8.77 19.73
N ALA A 35 31.34 -8.81 19.96
CA ALA A 35 30.38 -7.83 20.45
C ALA A 35 30.84 -6.87 21.56
N ALA A 36 30.20 -5.69 21.55
CA ALA A 36 29.88 -4.94 22.75
C ALA A 36 28.47 -4.34 22.60
N GLU A 37 27.66 -4.57 23.61
CA GLU A 37 26.24 -4.24 23.76
C GLU A 37 26.03 -2.73 23.99
N ALA A 38 24.92 -2.20 23.45
CA ALA A 38 24.23 -1.05 24.03
C ALA A 38 22.72 -1.27 23.90
N GLY A 39 22.03 -1.28 25.04
CA GLY A 39 20.65 -1.67 25.19
C GLY A 39 19.64 -0.74 24.51
N GLY A 40 18.59 -1.37 23.99
CA GLY A 40 17.35 -0.75 23.57
C GLY A 40 16.25 -1.74 23.86
N GLU A 41 15.37 -1.41 24.79
CA GLU A 41 14.25 -2.23 25.21
C GLU A 41 13.30 -2.50 24.05
N ASN A 42 13.31 -3.73 23.54
CA ASN A 42 12.30 -4.25 22.62
C ASN A 42 11.22 -4.96 23.44
N HIS A 43 10.06 -4.35 23.53
CA HIS A 43 8.85 -5.02 23.99
C HIS A 43 8.37 -5.95 22.87
N THR A 44 8.84 -7.18 22.90
CA THR A 44 8.35 -8.27 22.02
C THR A 44 7.17 -8.94 22.69
N ASP A 45 5.97 -8.75 22.12
CA ASP A 45 4.81 -9.59 22.43
C ASP A 45 5.09 -11.03 21.96
N PRO A 46 4.73 -12.06 22.77
CA PRO A 46 5.06 -13.44 22.47
C PRO A 46 4.32 -13.95 21.23
N VAL A 47 5.06 -14.63 20.39
CA VAL A 47 4.56 -15.40 19.25
C VAL A 47 3.73 -16.56 19.78
N ILE A 48 2.42 -16.54 19.56
CA ILE A 48 1.55 -17.70 19.78
C ILE A 48 1.41 -18.43 18.43
N SER A 49 2.06 -19.57 18.33
CA SER A 49 1.86 -20.54 17.26
C SER A 49 0.45 -21.14 17.33
N ASP A 50 -0.17 -21.34 16.18
CA ASP A 50 -1.43 -22.05 16.03
C ASP A 50 -1.25 -23.50 16.48
N VAL A 51 -1.87 -23.89 17.59
CA VAL A 51 -2.02 -25.28 18.01
C VAL A 51 -3.47 -25.65 17.76
N GLU A 52 -3.67 -26.64 16.90
CA GLU A 52 -4.96 -27.27 16.65
C GLU A 52 -5.40 -28.03 17.90
N ASP A 53 -6.64 -27.81 18.35
CA ASP A 53 -7.28 -28.56 19.43
C ASP A 53 -7.57 -29.98 18.94
N SER A 54 -6.84 -30.97 19.47
CA SER A 54 -7.21 -32.39 19.39
C SER A 54 -8.03 -32.77 20.62
N ASP A 55 -9.21 -33.31 20.36
CA ASP A 55 -10.13 -33.85 21.37
C ASP A 55 -9.50 -35.07 22.05
N CYS A 56 -9.42 -35.07 23.38
CA CYS A 56 -9.23 -36.26 24.19
C CYS A 56 -10.53 -36.63 24.89
N GLU A 57 -11.08 -37.75 24.51
CA GLU A 57 -12.19 -38.43 25.20
C GLU A 57 -11.70 -38.99 26.57
N ASN A 58 -12.43 -38.69 27.62
CA ASN A 58 -12.23 -39.30 28.93
C ASN A 58 -13.25 -40.41 29.13
N THR A 59 -12.74 -41.63 29.28
CA THR A 59 -13.50 -42.83 29.66
C THR A 59 -13.72 -42.84 31.18
N ASP A 60 -14.98 -43.05 31.55
CA ASP A 60 -15.43 -43.31 32.92
C ASP A 60 -14.85 -44.64 33.44
N THR A 61 -14.29 -44.61 34.65
CA THR A 61 -14.10 -45.78 35.48
C THR A 61 -14.76 -45.55 36.83
N ALA A 62 -15.72 -46.41 37.14
CA ALA A 62 -16.48 -46.48 38.40
C ALA A 62 -15.59 -46.97 39.55
N MET A 63 -15.81 -46.42 40.73
CA MET A 63 -15.29 -46.97 42.01
C MET A 63 -16.43 -47.24 42.96
N PRO A 64 -16.31 -48.24 43.81
CA PRO A 64 -17.44 -48.85 44.55
C PRO A 64 -17.70 -48.15 45.92
N ASP A 65 -18.93 -48.38 46.35
CA ASP A 65 -19.55 -47.88 47.56
C ASP A 65 -18.78 -48.26 48.85
N ASN A 66 -18.73 -47.32 49.77
CA ASN A 66 -18.49 -47.67 51.19
C ASN A 66 -19.49 -46.89 52.05
N GLU A 67 -20.43 -47.58 52.65
CA GLU A 67 -21.44 -47.08 53.62
C GLU A 67 -20.81 -46.83 54.98
N ASN A 68 -21.11 -45.67 55.55
CA ASN A 68 -21.14 -45.50 57.02
C ASN A 68 -22.13 -44.41 57.41
N PRO A 69 -23.14 -44.67 58.24
CA PRO A 69 -24.15 -43.68 58.65
C PRO A 69 -23.69 -42.91 59.86
N GLY A 70 -23.32 -41.66 59.66
CA GLY A 70 -23.19 -40.66 60.72
C GLY A 70 -24.22 -39.56 60.50
N ALA A 71 -25.09 -39.34 61.46
CA ALA A 71 -26.07 -38.24 61.49
C ALA A 71 -25.31 -36.93 61.66
N ASP A 72 -25.28 -36.13 60.63
CA ASP A 72 -24.82 -34.74 60.65
C ASP A 72 -25.98 -33.79 60.40
N GLU A 73 -26.02 -32.72 61.16
CA GLU A 73 -26.95 -31.59 61.07
C GLU A 73 -26.95 -31.03 59.63
N PRO A 74 -28.03 -30.40 59.15
CA PRO A 74 -28.06 -29.83 57.81
C PRO A 74 -27.12 -28.64 57.70
N ASP A 75 -25.94 -28.86 57.08
CA ASP A 75 -25.07 -27.79 56.63
C ASP A 75 -25.87 -26.81 55.76
N THR A 76 -26.18 -25.66 56.31
CA THR A 76 -26.72 -24.56 55.54
C THR A 76 -25.65 -24.08 54.57
N VAL A 77 -25.55 -24.77 53.42
CA VAL A 77 -24.67 -24.30 52.30
C VAL A 77 -25.22 -22.95 51.84
N GLU A 78 -24.56 -21.87 52.24
CA GLU A 78 -24.87 -20.56 51.68
C GLU A 78 -24.79 -20.65 50.15
N PRO A 79 -25.82 -20.16 49.41
CA PRO A 79 -25.82 -20.24 47.98
C PRO A 79 -24.62 -19.50 47.43
N GLN A 80 -23.69 -20.22 46.78
CA GLN A 80 -22.53 -19.64 46.13
C GLN A 80 -22.96 -18.52 45.17
N PRO A 81 -22.28 -17.37 45.19
CA PRO A 81 -22.68 -16.22 44.34
C PRO A 81 -22.68 -16.62 42.88
N VAL A 82 -23.82 -16.46 42.22
CA VAL A 82 -23.97 -16.75 40.77
C VAL A 82 -23.04 -15.86 39.98
N LEU A 83 -22.13 -16.47 39.23
CA LEU A 83 -21.15 -15.73 38.41
C LEU A 83 -21.83 -14.80 37.41
N GLN A 84 -21.46 -13.52 37.36
CA GLN A 84 -22.08 -12.52 36.53
C GLN A 84 -21.01 -11.55 35.96
N GLY A 85 -21.08 -11.22 34.68
CA GLY A 85 -20.21 -10.23 34.04
C GLY A 85 -18.88 -10.78 33.52
N LEU A 86 -17.90 -9.90 33.38
CA LEU A 86 -16.54 -10.22 32.89
C LEU A 86 -15.69 -10.80 34.02
N ILE A 87 -15.28 -12.05 33.88
CA ILE A 87 -14.46 -12.76 34.87
C ILE A 87 -13.23 -13.35 34.18
N ARG A 88 -12.07 -13.28 34.85
CA ARG A 88 -10.83 -13.94 34.41
C ARG A 88 -10.65 -15.23 35.18
N ASP A 89 -10.21 -16.28 34.47
CA ASP A 89 -9.74 -17.49 35.12
C ASP A 89 -8.29 -17.32 35.64
N GLU A 90 -7.79 -18.32 36.34
CA GLU A 90 -6.43 -18.41 36.86
C GLU A 90 -5.33 -18.29 35.79
N ASN A 91 -5.65 -18.68 34.54
CA ASN A 91 -4.78 -18.59 33.38
C ASN A 91 -4.87 -17.22 32.68
N GLY A 92 -5.62 -16.25 33.27
CA GLY A 92 -5.82 -14.89 32.73
C GLY A 92 -6.79 -14.82 31.55
N HIS A 93 -7.47 -15.91 31.17
CA HIS A 93 -8.46 -15.88 30.10
C HIS A 93 -9.73 -15.15 30.55
N LEU A 94 -10.29 -14.33 29.68
CA LEU A 94 -11.47 -13.52 29.97
C LEU A 94 -12.72 -14.23 29.44
N PHE A 95 -13.73 -14.38 30.32
CA PHE A 95 -15.06 -14.92 30.02
C PHE A 95 -16.13 -13.88 30.37
N TYR A 96 -17.32 -14.07 29.83
CA TYR A 96 -18.50 -13.34 30.30
C TYR A 96 -19.54 -14.34 30.74
N TYR A 97 -20.03 -14.18 31.98
CA TYR A 97 -21.08 -14.98 32.55
C TYR A 97 -22.38 -14.19 32.58
N LYS A 98 -23.45 -14.86 32.25
CA LYS A 98 -24.82 -14.40 32.46
C LYS A 98 -25.57 -15.49 33.23
N ASP A 99 -26.03 -15.15 34.43
CA ASP A 99 -26.76 -16.07 35.32
C ASP A 99 -26.01 -17.40 35.53
N GLY A 100 -24.70 -17.31 35.84
CA GLY A 100 -23.84 -18.46 36.04
C GLY A 100 -23.32 -19.15 34.75
N VAL A 101 -23.87 -18.83 33.59
CA VAL A 101 -23.55 -19.51 32.32
C VAL A 101 -22.57 -18.70 31.47
N LYS A 102 -21.51 -19.36 30.96
CA LYS A 102 -20.58 -18.75 30.01
C LYS A 102 -21.26 -18.50 28.67
N ILE A 103 -21.22 -17.27 28.16
CA ILE A 103 -21.64 -16.99 26.77
C ILE A 103 -20.59 -17.46 25.78
N LYS A 104 -21.03 -17.99 24.63
CA LYS A 104 -20.15 -18.54 23.58
C LYS A 104 -20.59 -18.04 22.19
N ASN A 105 -19.68 -18.02 21.23
CA ASN A 105 -19.91 -17.67 19.80
C ASN A 105 -20.69 -16.37 19.61
N THR A 106 -20.48 -15.35 20.45
CA THR A 106 -21.31 -14.14 20.43
C THR A 106 -20.53 -12.87 20.76
N TRP A 107 -21.07 -11.75 20.29
CA TRP A 107 -20.64 -10.41 20.64
C TRP A 107 -21.28 -9.97 21.97
N LYS A 108 -20.50 -9.31 22.80
CA LYS A 108 -21.01 -8.65 24.01
C LYS A 108 -20.43 -7.25 24.12
N ALA A 109 -21.28 -6.28 24.41
CA ALA A 109 -20.87 -4.94 24.79
C ALA A 109 -20.88 -4.85 26.33
N VAL A 110 -19.78 -4.35 26.89
CA VAL A 110 -19.63 -4.12 28.35
C VAL A 110 -18.91 -2.79 28.53
N ASN A 111 -19.50 -1.88 29.27
CA ASN A 111 -18.96 -0.54 29.55
C ASN A 111 -18.41 0.16 28.28
N GLY A 112 -19.23 0.23 27.21
CA GLY A 112 -18.91 0.86 25.94
C GLY A 112 -17.89 0.10 25.07
N SER A 113 -17.28 -0.96 25.56
CA SER A 113 -16.34 -1.80 24.83
C SER A 113 -17.00 -3.04 24.27
N LYS A 114 -16.61 -3.46 23.05
CA LYS A 114 -17.12 -4.69 22.41
C LYS A 114 -16.10 -5.82 22.56
N TYR A 115 -16.60 -7.00 22.87
CA TYR A 115 -15.87 -8.26 23.00
C TYR A 115 -16.51 -9.31 22.11
N TYR A 116 -15.73 -10.31 21.69
CA TYR A 116 -16.27 -11.52 21.09
C TYR A 116 -15.78 -12.74 21.88
N PHE A 117 -16.69 -13.57 22.29
CA PHE A 117 -16.44 -14.81 23.01
C PHE A 117 -16.54 -15.97 22.03
N GLY A 118 -15.46 -16.74 21.86
CA GLY A 118 -15.39 -17.84 20.91
C GLY A 118 -16.15 -19.08 21.34
N LYS A 119 -15.90 -20.20 20.65
CA LYS A 119 -16.57 -21.50 20.92
C LYS A 119 -16.36 -21.98 22.35
N SER A 120 -15.16 -21.80 22.92
CA SER A 120 -14.85 -22.15 24.31
C SER A 120 -15.38 -21.14 25.33
N GLY A 121 -15.99 -20.03 24.91
CA GLY A 121 -16.36 -18.91 25.78
C GLY A 121 -15.22 -17.96 26.11
N LYS A 122 -13.97 -18.22 25.69
CA LYS A 122 -12.85 -17.31 25.89
C LYS A 122 -13.01 -16.06 25.00
N ALA A 123 -12.73 -14.88 25.54
CA ALA A 123 -12.67 -13.65 24.77
C ALA A 123 -11.54 -13.71 23.74
N TYR A 124 -11.81 -13.26 22.51
CA TYR A 124 -10.79 -13.19 21.46
C TYR A 124 -9.73 -12.14 21.79
N VAL A 125 -8.47 -12.45 21.42
CA VAL A 125 -7.31 -11.58 21.53
C VAL A 125 -6.55 -11.59 20.21
N GLY A 126 -5.93 -10.49 19.84
CA GLY A 126 -5.18 -10.34 18.60
C GLY A 126 -6.09 -10.18 17.36
N LYS A 127 -5.54 -10.51 16.19
CA LYS A 127 -6.27 -10.47 14.91
C LYS A 127 -7.05 -11.77 14.73
N ARG A 128 -8.38 -11.69 14.71
CA ARG A 128 -9.29 -12.85 14.66
C ARG A 128 -10.38 -12.67 13.61
N LYS A 129 -10.73 -13.76 12.93
CA LYS A 129 -11.87 -13.83 12.01
C LYS A 129 -13.14 -14.14 12.79
N VAL A 130 -14.21 -13.36 12.56
CA VAL A 130 -15.55 -13.59 13.10
C VAL A 130 -16.52 -13.51 11.93
N GLY A 131 -17.10 -14.64 11.56
CA GLY A 131 -17.86 -14.79 10.34
C GLY A 131 -17.01 -14.49 9.10
N LYS A 132 -17.48 -13.61 8.22
CA LYS A 132 -16.77 -13.20 6.98
C LYS A 132 -15.78 -12.05 7.18
N ALA A 133 -15.63 -11.51 8.41
CA ALA A 133 -14.80 -10.31 8.65
C ALA A 133 -13.70 -10.58 9.69
N THR A 134 -12.58 -9.86 9.56
CA THR A 134 -11.47 -9.89 10.51
C THR A 134 -11.54 -8.67 11.41
N TYR A 135 -11.25 -8.86 12.69
CA TYR A 135 -11.24 -7.84 13.75
C TYR A 135 -9.91 -7.90 14.53
N TYR A 136 -9.63 -6.87 15.29
CA TYR A 136 -8.52 -6.86 16.23
C TYR A 136 -9.01 -6.63 17.65
N PHE A 137 -8.54 -7.48 18.56
CA PHE A 137 -8.84 -7.42 19.99
C PHE A 137 -7.54 -7.20 20.77
N ALA A 138 -7.54 -6.25 21.70
CA ALA A 138 -6.38 -6.04 22.57
C ALA A 138 -6.21 -7.23 23.53
N VAL A 139 -5.07 -7.30 24.22
CA VAL A 139 -4.77 -8.35 25.22
C VAL A 139 -5.82 -8.47 26.33
N ASN A 140 -6.57 -7.41 26.61
CA ASN A 140 -7.71 -7.41 27.53
C ASN A 140 -9.06 -7.80 26.88
N GLY A 141 -9.05 -8.35 25.68
CA GLY A 141 -10.23 -8.78 24.93
C GLY A 141 -11.05 -7.66 24.29
N LYS A 142 -10.73 -6.38 24.52
CA LYS A 142 -11.48 -5.26 23.96
C LYS A 142 -11.24 -5.12 22.44
N ARG A 143 -12.30 -5.12 21.63
CA ARG A 143 -12.19 -4.82 20.19
C ARG A 143 -11.60 -3.43 19.98
N LYS A 144 -10.62 -3.33 19.12
CA LYS A 144 -9.95 -2.07 18.76
C LYS A 144 -10.28 -1.68 17.32
N THR A 145 -10.26 -0.38 17.04
CA THR A 145 -10.45 0.22 15.72
C THR A 145 -9.29 1.16 15.37
N GLY A 146 -9.29 1.70 14.16
CA GLY A 146 -8.22 2.59 13.68
C GLY A 146 -6.98 1.83 13.24
N TRP A 147 -5.86 2.53 13.16
CA TRP A 147 -4.57 1.99 12.76
C TRP A 147 -4.02 1.03 13.81
N ARG A 148 -3.44 -0.09 13.33
CA ARG A 148 -2.71 -1.07 14.16
C ARG A 148 -1.48 -1.53 13.41
N THR A 149 -0.36 -1.62 14.13
CA THR A 149 0.84 -2.33 13.66
C THR A 149 0.86 -3.70 14.32
N ILE A 150 0.90 -4.76 13.53
CA ILE A 150 0.89 -6.15 13.99
C ILE A 150 2.03 -6.85 13.25
N ASN A 151 3.01 -7.35 13.97
CA ASN A 151 4.22 -7.98 13.42
C ASN A 151 4.87 -7.11 12.32
N GLY A 152 5.11 -5.84 12.61
CA GLY A 152 5.72 -4.86 11.70
C GLY A 152 4.83 -4.39 10.52
N LYS A 153 3.67 -4.99 10.31
CA LYS A 153 2.74 -4.67 9.21
C LYS A 153 1.62 -3.76 9.68
N LYS A 154 1.27 -2.75 8.86
CA LYS A 154 0.21 -1.78 9.18
C LYS A 154 -1.13 -2.25 8.64
N TYR A 155 -2.16 -2.17 9.49
CA TYR A 155 -3.57 -2.51 9.21
C TYR A 155 -4.47 -1.36 9.63
N TYR A 156 -5.67 -1.31 9.07
CA TYR A 156 -6.69 -0.38 9.51
C TYR A 156 -8.01 -1.10 9.78
N PHE A 157 -8.57 -0.86 10.96
CA PHE A 157 -9.86 -1.41 11.39
C PHE A 157 -10.89 -0.28 11.42
N SER A 158 -11.94 -0.40 10.64
CA SER A 158 -12.96 0.64 10.46
C SER A 158 -13.54 1.11 11.80
N PRO A 159 -13.54 2.42 12.10
CA PRO A 159 -14.20 2.95 13.31
C PRO A 159 -15.68 2.61 13.36
N LYS A 160 -16.37 2.60 12.21
CA LYS A 160 -17.81 2.35 12.10
C LYS A 160 -18.21 0.97 12.62
N ASN A 161 -17.48 -0.07 12.27
CA ASN A 161 -17.87 -1.46 12.53
C ASN A 161 -16.76 -2.36 13.08
N GLY A 162 -15.53 -1.89 13.14
CA GLY A 162 -14.36 -2.64 13.62
C GLY A 162 -13.77 -3.63 12.60
N LYS A 163 -14.36 -3.78 11.41
CA LYS A 163 -13.85 -4.72 10.38
C LYS A 163 -12.52 -4.25 9.83
N MET A 164 -11.62 -5.19 9.60
CA MET A 164 -10.37 -4.95 8.87
C MET A 164 -10.67 -4.45 7.46
N VAL A 165 -9.96 -3.41 7.02
CA VAL A 165 -10.09 -2.84 5.68
C VAL A 165 -9.15 -3.58 4.73
N THR A 166 -9.66 -3.90 3.52
CA THR A 166 -8.91 -4.41 2.37
C THR A 166 -9.21 -3.54 1.15
N GLY A 167 -8.38 -3.62 0.12
CA GLY A 167 -8.54 -2.82 -1.09
C GLY A 167 -8.24 -1.33 -0.86
N LYS A 168 -8.81 -0.49 -1.72
CA LYS A 168 -8.59 0.97 -1.70
C LYS A 168 -9.52 1.66 -0.70
N LYS A 169 -8.98 2.58 0.11
CA LYS A 169 -9.75 3.35 1.10
C LYS A 169 -9.15 4.72 1.37
N THR A 170 -9.97 5.77 1.31
CA THR A 170 -9.61 7.08 1.86
C THR A 170 -9.79 7.09 3.38
N ILE A 171 -8.72 7.47 4.09
CA ILE A 171 -8.67 7.56 5.56
C ILE A 171 -8.10 8.94 5.89
N SER A 172 -8.94 9.85 6.39
CA SER A 172 -8.61 11.27 6.53
C SER A 172 -8.16 11.83 5.17
N HIS A 173 -7.02 12.50 5.10
CA HIS A 173 -6.44 13.03 3.86
C HIS A 173 -5.52 12.04 3.11
N TYR A 174 -5.53 10.76 3.50
CA TYR A 174 -4.74 9.74 2.84
C TYR A 174 -5.58 8.84 1.94
N LEU A 175 -5.12 8.61 0.71
CA LEU A 175 -5.57 7.51 -0.12
C LEU A 175 -4.68 6.29 0.19
N CYS A 176 -5.30 5.22 0.69
CA CYS A 176 -4.61 4.03 1.19
C CYS A 176 -5.01 2.80 0.38
N TYR A 177 -4.04 1.93 0.12
CA TYR A 177 -4.23 0.64 -0.53
C TYR A 177 -3.84 -0.47 0.43
N PHE A 178 -4.72 -1.45 0.58
CA PHE A 178 -4.50 -2.63 1.43
C PHE A 178 -4.66 -3.88 0.55
N ASN A 179 -3.76 -4.84 0.71
CA ASN A 179 -3.90 -6.12 0.03
C ASN A 179 -5.05 -6.95 0.64
N GLU A 180 -5.33 -8.13 0.07
CA GLU A 180 -6.39 -9.05 0.53
C GLU A 180 -6.21 -9.48 1.99
N LYS A 181 -4.96 -9.54 2.47
CA LYS A 181 -4.63 -9.84 3.88
C LYS A 181 -4.77 -8.61 4.79
N GLY A 182 -5.22 -7.45 4.26
CA GLY A 182 -5.44 -6.20 4.97
C GLY A 182 -4.16 -5.42 5.30
N VAL A 183 -3.01 -5.82 4.76
CA VAL A 183 -1.74 -5.10 4.98
C VAL A 183 -1.71 -3.85 4.10
N LEU A 184 -1.38 -2.70 4.69
CA LEU A 184 -1.14 -1.47 3.94
C LEU A 184 0.07 -1.67 2.99
N THR A 185 -0.17 -1.51 1.70
CA THR A 185 0.86 -1.61 0.65
C THR A 185 1.28 -0.26 0.10
N ARG A 186 0.35 0.72 0.04
CA ARG A 186 0.62 2.06 -0.49
C ARG A 186 -0.23 3.09 0.23
N LYS A 187 0.33 4.29 0.43
CA LYS A 187 -0.32 5.42 1.10
C LYS A 187 0.08 6.72 0.41
N ILE A 188 -0.90 7.48 -0.08
CA ILE A 188 -0.72 8.77 -0.75
C ILE A 188 -1.29 9.85 0.15
N ASP A 189 -0.51 10.89 0.40
CA ASP A 189 -0.92 12.06 1.16
C ASP A 189 -1.50 13.13 0.22
N LYS A 190 -2.81 13.37 0.29
CA LYS A 190 -3.51 14.32 -0.58
C LYS A 190 -3.07 15.79 -0.39
N ASN A 191 -2.38 16.09 0.70
CA ASN A 191 -1.87 17.43 1.01
C ASN A 191 -0.47 17.70 0.43
N LYS A 192 0.25 16.66 0.03
CA LYS A 192 1.56 16.79 -0.60
C LYS A 192 1.45 17.05 -2.10
N LYS A 193 2.51 17.62 -2.67
CA LYS A 193 2.65 17.76 -4.13
C LYS A 193 2.66 16.39 -4.79
N MET A 194 1.99 16.28 -5.94
CA MET A 194 1.90 15.06 -6.74
C MET A 194 2.21 15.38 -8.20
N VAL A 195 2.77 14.40 -8.90
CA VAL A 195 2.95 14.44 -10.34
C VAL A 195 2.78 13.03 -10.92
N ALA A 196 2.13 12.93 -12.07
CA ALA A 196 2.06 11.70 -12.84
C ALA A 196 3.12 11.72 -13.95
N LEU A 197 4.15 10.91 -13.81
CA LEU A 197 5.06 10.60 -14.91
C LEU A 197 4.37 9.59 -15.81
N THR A 198 4.33 9.84 -17.11
CA THR A 198 3.69 8.96 -18.08
C THR A 198 4.63 8.63 -19.22
N TYR A 199 4.54 7.39 -19.69
CA TYR A 199 5.38 6.86 -20.77
C TYR A 199 4.50 6.27 -21.83
N ASP A 200 4.67 6.73 -23.07
CA ASP A 200 3.92 6.32 -24.25
C ASP A 200 4.73 5.36 -25.12
N ASP A 201 4.05 4.71 -26.08
CA ASP A 201 4.56 3.86 -27.15
C ASP A 201 5.21 2.55 -26.72
N GLY A 202 5.44 2.36 -25.42
CA GLY A 202 5.93 1.08 -24.89
C GLY A 202 4.89 -0.06 -24.99
N PRO A 203 5.24 -1.21 -24.43
CA PRO A 203 6.49 -1.57 -23.78
C PRO A 203 7.67 -1.74 -24.75
N SER A 204 8.90 -1.59 -24.23
CA SER A 204 10.12 -1.77 -25.01
C SER A 204 11.24 -2.43 -24.16
N ILE A 205 12.40 -2.63 -24.78
CA ILE A 205 13.60 -3.11 -24.10
C ILE A 205 14.11 -2.12 -23.02
N TYR A 206 13.68 -0.86 -23.05
CA TYR A 206 14.08 0.17 -22.09
C TYR A 206 13.11 0.30 -20.91
N THR A 207 11.85 -0.20 -21.04
CA THR A 207 10.85 -0.17 -19.98
C THR A 207 11.36 -0.79 -18.67
N PRO A 208 12.08 -1.95 -18.65
CA PRO A 208 12.61 -2.53 -17.41
C PRO A 208 13.55 -1.61 -16.64
N ARG A 209 14.32 -0.75 -17.34
CA ARG A 209 15.23 0.21 -16.73
C ARG A 209 14.49 1.31 -15.99
N VAL A 210 13.41 1.83 -16.59
CA VAL A 210 12.50 2.79 -15.93
C VAL A 210 11.85 2.15 -14.71
N LEU A 211 11.33 0.91 -14.82
CA LEU A 211 10.71 0.19 -13.71
C LEU A 211 11.69 -0.04 -12.54
N LYS A 212 12.96 -0.32 -12.83
CA LYS A 212 14.01 -0.45 -11.80
C LYS A 212 14.12 0.85 -10.99
N THR A 213 14.26 1.99 -11.67
CA THR A 213 14.40 3.29 -11.03
C THR A 213 13.15 3.66 -10.20
N LEU A 214 11.93 3.40 -10.73
CA LEU A 214 10.68 3.59 -9.99
C LEU A 214 10.67 2.77 -8.70
N LYS A 215 11.05 1.49 -8.77
CA LYS A 215 11.10 0.58 -7.62
C LYS A 215 12.06 1.05 -6.54
N GLU A 216 13.27 1.46 -6.92
CA GLU A 216 14.32 1.95 -6.03
C GLU A 216 13.89 3.23 -5.28
N ASN A 217 12.97 4.00 -5.86
CA ASN A 217 12.44 5.23 -5.28
C ASN A 217 11.02 5.09 -4.70
N ASN A 218 10.51 3.86 -4.50
CA ASN A 218 9.15 3.59 -4.01
C ASN A 218 8.07 4.38 -4.77
N SER A 219 8.26 4.53 -6.08
CA SER A 219 7.46 5.37 -6.96
C SER A 219 6.74 4.54 -8.00
N VAL A 220 5.70 5.11 -8.60
CA VAL A 220 4.95 4.52 -9.71
C VAL A 220 4.81 5.52 -10.85
N ALA A 221 4.40 5.04 -12.02
CA ALA A 221 4.10 5.83 -13.20
C ALA A 221 2.90 5.22 -13.94
N THR A 222 2.44 5.89 -15.00
CA THR A 222 1.46 5.34 -15.93
C THR A 222 2.13 5.06 -17.28
N PHE A 223 1.92 3.86 -17.80
CA PHE A 223 2.42 3.44 -19.11
C PHE A 223 1.26 3.30 -20.08
N PHE A 224 1.21 4.14 -21.11
CA PHE A 224 0.25 4.04 -22.20
C PHE A 224 0.81 3.13 -23.28
N VAL A 225 0.38 1.88 -23.26
CA VAL A 225 0.96 0.82 -24.10
C VAL A 225 0.31 0.70 -25.46
N VAL A 226 1.11 0.52 -26.50
CA VAL A 226 0.66 0.16 -27.83
C VAL A 226 0.31 -1.34 -27.86
N GLY A 227 -0.93 -1.66 -28.19
CA GLY A 227 -1.51 -2.98 -27.97
C GLY A 227 -0.78 -4.13 -28.66
N ASN A 228 -0.27 -3.92 -29.86
CA ASN A 228 0.46 -4.95 -30.62
C ASN A 228 1.86 -5.28 -30.05
N ARG A 229 2.38 -4.44 -29.12
CA ARG A 229 3.65 -4.69 -28.42
C ARG A 229 3.46 -5.52 -27.14
N VAL A 230 2.25 -5.48 -26.55
CA VAL A 230 1.97 -6.16 -25.29
C VAL A 230 2.29 -7.66 -25.30
N PRO A 231 1.94 -8.44 -26.35
CA PRO A 231 2.26 -9.88 -26.36
C PRO A 231 3.76 -10.17 -26.22
N THR A 232 4.60 -9.41 -26.93
CA THR A 232 6.08 -9.60 -26.91
C THR A 232 6.69 -9.26 -25.56
N TYR A 233 6.10 -8.30 -24.82
CA TYR A 233 6.62 -7.78 -23.55
C TYR A 233 5.64 -8.01 -22.39
N SER A 234 4.83 -9.08 -22.44
CA SER A 234 3.78 -9.34 -21.45
C SER A 234 4.29 -9.37 -20.03
N ASP A 235 5.48 -9.97 -19.78
CA ASP A 235 6.11 -10.03 -18.47
C ASP A 235 6.54 -8.65 -17.95
N THR A 236 6.97 -7.77 -18.86
CA THR A 236 7.31 -6.38 -18.51
C THR A 236 6.07 -5.60 -18.12
N VAL A 237 4.96 -5.74 -18.87
CA VAL A 237 3.67 -5.13 -18.54
C VAL A 237 3.14 -5.66 -17.21
N LYS A 238 3.20 -6.98 -17.00
CA LYS A 238 2.83 -7.60 -15.72
C LYS A 238 3.67 -7.09 -14.58
N LYS A 239 4.98 -6.99 -14.74
CA LYS A 239 5.90 -6.46 -13.72
C LYS A 239 5.57 -5.00 -13.37
N ALA A 240 5.28 -4.14 -14.37
CA ALA A 240 4.86 -2.78 -14.15
C ALA A 240 3.57 -2.72 -13.28
N HIS A 241 2.57 -3.49 -13.66
CA HIS A 241 1.30 -3.60 -12.93
C HIS A 241 1.50 -4.12 -11.50
N ASP A 242 2.25 -5.19 -11.30
CA ASP A 242 2.51 -5.79 -9.98
C ASP A 242 3.28 -4.83 -9.05
N MET A 243 4.03 -3.87 -9.61
CA MET A 243 4.67 -2.78 -8.86
C MET A 243 3.71 -1.65 -8.49
N GLY A 244 2.46 -1.68 -8.96
CA GLY A 244 1.45 -0.65 -8.75
C GLY A 244 1.47 0.47 -9.79
N CYS A 245 2.22 0.32 -10.90
CA CYS A 245 2.11 1.21 -12.05
C CYS A 245 0.77 0.98 -12.78
N GLU A 246 0.24 2.04 -13.37
CA GLU A 246 -0.98 1.98 -14.16
C GLU A 246 -0.66 1.68 -15.61
N ILE A 247 -1.47 0.80 -16.23
CA ILE A 247 -1.39 0.48 -17.66
C ILE A 247 -2.57 1.13 -18.36
N GLY A 248 -2.30 2.11 -19.20
CA GLY A 248 -3.27 2.80 -20.05
C GLY A 248 -3.24 2.28 -21.49
N ASN A 249 -4.31 2.54 -22.23
CA ASN A 249 -4.43 2.18 -23.63
C ASN A 249 -3.83 3.28 -24.53
N HIS A 250 -2.95 2.88 -25.48
CA HIS A 250 -2.38 3.79 -26.49
C HIS A 250 -2.67 3.33 -27.92
N THR A 251 -3.92 2.87 -28.17
CA THR A 251 -4.36 2.20 -29.41
C THR A 251 -3.62 0.89 -29.70
N TYR A 252 -4.05 0.15 -30.72
CA TYR A 252 -3.45 -1.15 -31.02
C TYR A 252 -2.25 -1.05 -31.98
N GLU A 253 -2.34 -0.19 -32.99
CA GLU A 253 -1.35 -0.02 -34.04
C GLU A 253 -0.73 1.39 -34.05
N HIS A 254 -0.89 2.16 -32.97
CA HIS A 254 -0.43 3.55 -32.85
C HIS A 254 -1.01 4.47 -33.96
N LYS A 255 -2.24 4.21 -34.42
CA LYS A 255 -2.90 5.01 -35.44
C LYS A 255 -3.52 6.29 -34.86
N SER A 256 -3.46 7.38 -35.63
CA SER A 256 -4.15 8.64 -35.31
C SER A 256 -5.66 8.46 -35.39
N LEU A 257 -6.36 8.57 -34.27
CA LEU A 257 -7.79 8.28 -34.17
C LEU A 257 -8.69 9.19 -35.00
N PRO A 258 -8.44 10.51 -35.16
CA PRO A 258 -9.28 11.41 -35.97
C PRO A 258 -9.45 10.96 -37.45
N ASN A 259 -8.53 10.19 -37.96
CA ASN A 259 -8.51 9.72 -39.35
C ASN A 259 -9.21 8.35 -39.53
N LEU A 260 -9.84 7.83 -38.49
CA LEU A 260 -10.45 6.50 -38.47
C LEU A 260 -11.97 6.56 -38.35
N SER A 261 -12.65 5.56 -38.91
CA SER A 261 -14.08 5.35 -38.69
C SER A 261 -14.33 4.93 -37.21
N GLU A 262 -15.57 5.09 -36.73
CA GLU A 262 -16.01 4.63 -35.43
C GLU A 262 -15.66 3.16 -35.18
N THR A 263 -15.95 2.29 -36.18
CA THR A 263 -15.66 0.86 -36.09
C THR A 263 -14.17 0.61 -35.88
N GLU A 264 -13.32 1.31 -36.62
CA GLU A 264 -11.87 1.16 -36.48
C GLU A 264 -11.34 1.71 -35.16
N VAL A 265 -11.84 2.86 -34.69
CA VAL A 265 -11.50 3.39 -33.34
C VAL A 265 -11.83 2.35 -32.26
N LYS A 266 -13.06 1.81 -32.29
CA LYS A 266 -13.47 0.77 -31.33
C LYS A 266 -12.62 -0.51 -31.44
N ARG A 267 -12.19 -0.89 -32.64
CA ARG A 267 -11.28 -2.01 -32.88
C ARG A 267 -9.90 -1.77 -32.24
N GLN A 268 -9.31 -0.58 -32.46
CA GLN A 268 -8.03 -0.19 -31.88
C GLN A 268 -8.05 -0.29 -30.35
N ILE A 269 -9.10 0.26 -29.73
CA ILE A 269 -9.26 0.25 -28.28
C ILE A 269 -9.51 -1.17 -27.74
N SER A 270 -10.44 -1.91 -28.33
CA SER A 270 -10.82 -3.24 -27.84
C SER A 270 -9.70 -4.28 -27.97
N LYS A 271 -8.93 -4.24 -29.05
CA LYS A 271 -7.75 -5.12 -29.22
C LYS A 271 -6.69 -4.86 -28.17
N THR A 272 -6.34 -3.60 -27.91
CA THR A 272 -5.38 -3.25 -26.85
C THR A 272 -5.89 -3.69 -25.49
N ASN A 273 -7.16 -3.41 -25.16
CA ASN A 273 -7.76 -3.85 -23.91
C ASN A 273 -7.71 -5.37 -23.72
N LYS A 274 -7.88 -6.13 -24.82
CA LYS A 274 -7.80 -7.60 -24.80
C LYS A 274 -6.38 -8.07 -24.48
N GLU A 275 -5.36 -7.52 -25.12
CA GLU A 275 -3.97 -7.92 -24.90
C GLU A 275 -3.50 -7.53 -23.48
N VAL A 276 -3.83 -6.32 -23.01
CA VAL A 276 -3.52 -5.90 -21.64
C VAL A 276 -4.23 -6.81 -20.63
N LYS A 277 -5.53 -7.12 -20.85
CA LYS A 277 -6.25 -8.05 -19.96
C LYS A 277 -5.62 -9.45 -19.90
N LYS A 278 -5.07 -9.95 -20.99
CA LYS A 278 -4.33 -11.22 -20.98
C LYS A 278 -3.08 -11.15 -20.12
N ALA A 279 -2.34 -10.02 -20.17
CA ALA A 279 -1.08 -9.84 -19.46
C ALA A 279 -1.27 -9.62 -17.94
N ILE A 280 -2.29 -8.84 -17.53
CA ILE A 280 -2.44 -8.38 -16.14
C ILE A 280 -3.78 -8.74 -15.47
N GLY A 281 -4.70 -9.40 -16.18
CA GLY A 281 -6.00 -9.83 -15.64
C GLY A 281 -7.10 -8.77 -15.71
N GLU A 282 -6.78 -7.49 -15.94
CA GLU A 282 -7.73 -6.39 -16.00
C GLU A 282 -7.53 -5.52 -17.27
N LYS A 283 -8.58 -4.77 -17.63
CA LYS A 283 -8.53 -3.85 -18.78
C LYS A 283 -8.02 -2.48 -18.34
N PRO A 284 -7.34 -1.72 -19.24
CA PRO A 284 -7.14 -0.29 -19.04
C PRO A 284 -8.45 0.46 -18.77
N VAL A 285 -8.39 1.43 -17.86
CA VAL A 285 -9.53 2.31 -17.52
C VAL A 285 -9.34 3.73 -18.02
N ILE A 286 -8.16 4.04 -18.57
CA ILE A 286 -7.81 5.30 -19.21
C ILE A 286 -7.08 5.04 -20.52
N MET A 287 -7.11 6.02 -21.42
CA MET A 287 -6.34 5.96 -22.64
C MET A 287 -5.63 7.27 -22.93
N ARG A 288 -4.59 7.22 -23.75
CA ARG A 288 -4.02 8.40 -24.39
C ARG A 288 -4.16 8.26 -25.89
N PRO A 289 -4.85 9.22 -26.58
CA PRO A 289 -4.90 9.22 -28.03
C PRO A 289 -3.50 9.43 -28.62
N THR A 290 -3.19 8.74 -29.69
CA THR A 290 -1.93 8.92 -30.43
C THR A 290 -1.75 10.39 -30.82
N GLY A 291 -0.59 10.98 -30.45
CA GLY A 291 -0.31 12.41 -30.65
C GLY A 291 -1.23 13.35 -29.86
N GLY A 292 -1.98 12.87 -28.87
CA GLY A 292 -2.95 13.67 -28.10
C GLY A 292 -4.20 14.07 -28.89
N ALA A 293 -4.36 13.57 -30.12
CA ALA A 293 -5.43 13.99 -31.02
C ALA A 293 -6.78 13.37 -30.66
N THR A 294 -7.73 14.21 -30.24
CA THR A 294 -9.08 13.79 -29.85
C THR A 294 -10.14 14.82 -30.23
N ASN A 295 -11.38 14.40 -30.36
CA ASN A 295 -12.57 15.24 -30.54
C ASN A 295 -13.76 14.63 -29.81
N THR A 296 -14.93 15.28 -29.92
CA THR A 296 -16.15 14.84 -29.21
C THR A 296 -16.57 13.42 -29.61
N ASN A 297 -16.51 13.06 -30.90
CA ASN A 297 -16.88 11.75 -31.38
C ASN A 297 -15.91 10.67 -30.87
N ILE A 298 -14.60 10.93 -30.96
CA ILE A 298 -13.57 10.00 -30.47
C ILE A 298 -13.75 9.72 -28.99
N LYS A 299 -13.94 10.75 -28.15
CA LYS A 299 -14.18 10.58 -26.71
C LYS A 299 -15.39 9.68 -26.43
N LYS A 300 -16.47 9.84 -27.22
CA LYS A 300 -17.66 9.00 -27.13
C LYS A 300 -17.39 7.56 -27.56
N TRP A 301 -16.69 7.36 -28.69
CA TRP A 301 -16.40 6.04 -29.25
C TRP A 301 -15.41 5.23 -28.40
N VAL A 302 -14.46 5.92 -27.76
CA VAL A 302 -13.45 5.32 -26.88
C VAL A 302 -14.06 4.82 -25.56
N GLY A 303 -15.03 5.55 -24.98
CA GLY A 303 -15.73 5.16 -23.78
C GLY A 303 -14.83 5.06 -22.52
N MET A 304 -13.77 5.89 -22.45
CA MET A 304 -12.91 6.02 -21.28
C MET A 304 -12.20 7.38 -21.28
N PRO A 305 -11.74 7.90 -20.11
CA PRO A 305 -11.04 9.17 -20.02
C PRO A 305 -9.84 9.25 -20.96
N SER A 306 -9.74 10.35 -21.71
CA SER A 306 -8.61 10.66 -22.58
C SER A 306 -7.58 11.49 -21.80
N ILE A 307 -6.38 10.99 -21.64
CA ILE A 307 -5.31 11.61 -20.90
C ILE A 307 -4.32 12.26 -21.86
N ILE A 308 -4.18 13.57 -21.74
CA ILE A 308 -3.22 14.36 -22.50
C ILE A 308 -2.04 14.65 -21.56
N TRP A 309 -1.38 15.79 -21.67
CA TRP A 309 -0.26 16.20 -20.81
C TRP A 309 -0.22 17.71 -20.64
N SER A 310 0.40 18.15 -19.56
CA SER A 310 0.69 19.56 -19.30
C SER A 310 2.19 19.88 -19.43
N VAL A 311 3.04 18.85 -19.42
CA VAL A 311 4.47 18.98 -19.67
C VAL A 311 4.87 18.02 -20.79
N ASP A 312 5.18 18.57 -21.97
CA ASP A 312 5.79 17.85 -23.08
C ASP A 312 7.30 17.95 -22.94
N THR A 313 7.98 16.81 -22.87
CA THR A 313 9.45 16.78 -22.76
C THR A 313 10.17 16.88 -24.10
N LEU A 314 9.45 16.65 -25.20
CA LEU A 314 10.00 16.53 -26.55
C LEU A 314 11.12 15.47 -26.66
N ASP A 315 11.10 14.46 -25.77
CA ASP A 315 12.11 13.39 -25.75
C ASP A 315 12.11 12.57 -27.04
N TRP A 316 10.95 12.39 -27.64
CA TRP A 316 10.75 11.76 -28.96
C TRP A 316 11.48 12.49 -30.09
N LYS A 317 11.62 13.82 -29.97
CA LYS A 317 12.28 14.69 -30.97
C LYS A 317 13.76 14.83 -30.66
N THR A 318 14.11 15.17 -29.43
CA THR A 318 15.48 15.49 -29.04
C THR A 318 16.35 14.27 -28.85
N ARG A 319 15.77 13.17 -28.37
CA ARG A 319 16.47 11.93 -27.96
C ARG A 319 17.71 12.18 -27.14
N ASN A 320 17.63 13.19 -26.28
CA ASN A 320 18.71 13.66 -25.43
C ASN A 320 18.25 13.64 -23.96
N ALA A 321 18.96 12.89 -23.12
CA ALA A 321 18.62 12.70 -21.71
C ALA A 321 18.63 14.02 -20.92
N ASP A 322 19.62 14.89 -21.15
CA ASP A 322 19.69 16.17 -20.44
C ASP A 322 18.60 17.15 -20.84
N SER A 323 18.20 17.16 -22.12
CA SER A 323 17.07 17.94 -22.60
C SER A 323 15.78 17.48 -21.92
N THR A 324 15.53 16.18 -21.89
CA THR A 324 14.37 15.57 -21.24
C THR A 324 14.37 15.87 -19.74
N ARG A 325 15.49 15.71 -19.07
CA ARG A 325 15.65 16.02 -17.64
C ARG A 325 15.32 17.49 -17.34
N ARG A 326 15.89 18.44 -18.10
CA ARG A 326 15.61 19.88 -17.94
C ARG A 326 14.16 20.21 -18.21
N ALA A 327 13.55 19.62 -19.24
CA ALA A 327 12.14 19.86 -19.58
C ALA A 327 11.20 19.47 -18.42
N VAL A 328 11.48 18.40 -17.71
CA VAL A 328 10.70 17.98 -16.52
C VAL A 328 11.05 18.86 -15.32
N LEU A 329 12.31 18.88 -14.89
CA LEU A 329 12.72 19.43 -13.60
C LEU A 329 12.53 20.95 -13.48
N ASN A 330 12.54 21.68 -14.60
CA ASN A 330 12.33 23.12 -14.63
C ASN A 330 10.87 23.55 -14.82
N ARG A 331 9.99 22.64 -15.25
CA ARG A 331 8.62 23.02 -15.64
C ARG A 331 7.53 22.38 -14.79
N VAL A 332 7.81 21.24 -14.17
CA VAL A 332 6.80 20.45 -13.43
C VAL A 332 6.24 21.21 -12.24
N LYS A 333 4.92 21.15 -12.08
CA LYS A 333 4.13 21.72 -10.97
C LYS A 333 3.27 20.63 -10.32
N ASP A 334 2.69 20.93 -9.14
CA ASP A 334 1.75 20.04 -8.48
C ASP A 334 0.51 19.79 -9.37
N GLY A 335 0.20 18.53 -9.58
CA GLY A 335 -0.92 18.11 -10.41
C GLY A 335 -0.63 17.94 -11.90
N ASP A 336 0.63 18.04 -12.31
CA ASP A 336 1.03 17.86 -13.71
C ASP A 336 1.01 16.40 -14.16
N ILE A 337 0.74 16.24 -15.46
CA ILE A 337 0.92 15.01 -16.23
C ILE A 337 2.08 15.26 -17.20
N VAL A 338 3.14 14.46 -17.09
CA VAL A 338 4.37 14.59 -17.89
C VAL A 338 4.38 13.54 -18.98
N LEU A 339 4.54 13.96 -20.24
CA LEU A 339 4.72 13.08 -21.39
C LEU A 339 6.20 12.73 -21.57
N MET A 340 6.47 11.44 -21.65
CA MET A 340 7.72 10.81 -22.05
C MET A 340 7.42 9.54 -22.87
N HIS A 341 8.45 8.92 -23.43
CA HIS A 341 8.32 7.69 -24.23
C HIS A 341 9.38 6.66 -23.80
N ASP A 342 8.96 5.50 -23.34
CA ASP A 342 9.87 4.43 -22.89
C ASP A 342 10.42 3.57 -24.07
N LEU A 343 10.34 4.12 -25.27
CA LEU A 343 11.00 3.59 -26.49
C LEU A 343 12.48 3.96 -26.60
N TYR A 344 12.95 4.98 -25.87
CA TYR A 344 14.25 5.59 -26.10
C TYR A 344 15.17 5.38 -24.89
N SER A 345 16.43 4.97 -25.20
CA SER A 345 17.49 4.87 -24.19
C SER A 345 17.72 6.19 -23.45
N ALA A 346 17.68 7.31 -24.19
CA ALA A 346 17.84 8.66 -23.60
C ALA A 346 16.76 8.97 -22.54
N THR A 347 15.50 8.58 -22.78
CA THR A 347 14.42 8.77 -21.81
C THR A 347 14.61 7.90 -20.57
N ALA A 348 15.02 6.63 -20.75
CA ALA A 348 15.34 5.77 -19.62
C ALA A 348 16.51 6.36 -18.79
N THR A 349 17.57 6.88 -19.44
CA THR A 349 18.67 7.60 -18.77
C THR A 349 18.18 8.85 -18.03
N ALA A 350 17.32 9.66 -18.66
CA ALA A 350 16.74 10.84 -18.01
C ALA A 350 15.93 10.47 -16.77
N SER A 351 15.15 9.37 -16.85
CA SER A 351 14.32 8.90 -15.75
C SER A 351 15.10 8.50 -14.51
N GLU A 352 16.34 8.01 -14.67
CA GLU A 352 17.26 7.69 -13.56
C GLU A 352 17.64 8.92 -12.71
N THR A 353 17.54 10.12 -13.27
CA THR A 353 17.76 11.38 -12.55
C THR A 353 16.45 12.06 -12.17
N ILE A 354 15.46 12.07 -13.06
CA ILE A 354 14.16 12.75 -12.86
C ILE A 354 13.42 12.16 -11.64
N ILE A 355 13.35 10.85 -11.55
CA ILE A 355 12.55 10.16 -10.52
C ILE A 355 13.09 10.47 -9.12
N PRO A 356 14.37 10.20 -8.77
CA PRO A 356 14.89 10.50 -7.45
C PRO A 356 14.88 12.00 -7.14
N GLU A 357 15.12 12.87 -8.12
CA GLU A 357 15.12 14.32 -7.89
C GLU A 357 13.71 14.85 -7.57
N LEU A 358 12.67 14.37 -8.23
CA LEU A 358 11.29 14.76 -7.90
C LEU A 358 10.89 14.27 -6.49
N VAL A 359 11.28 13.06 -6.12
CA VAL A 359 11.08 12.54 -4.76
C VAL A 359 11.80 13.42 -3.74
N ARG A 360 13.06 13.80 -3.99
CA ARG A 360 13.86 14.72 -3.16
C ARG A 360 13.21 16.10 -3.03
N ARG A 361 12.55 16.62 -4.08
CA ARG A 361 11.77 17.87 -4.06
C ARG A 361 10.43 17.75 -3.35
N GLY A 362 10.13 16.58 -2.77
CA GLY A 362 8.90 16.32 -2.00
C GLY A 362 7.68 15.98 -2.83
N TYR A 363 7.82 15.68 -4.12
CA TYR A 363 6.73 15.17 -4.92
C TYR A 363 6.45 13.69 -4.61
N GLN A 364 5.19 13.34 -4.55
CA GLN A 364 4.74 11.95 -4.64
C GLN A 364 4.52 11.63 -6.12
N LEU A 365 5.26 10.65 -6.64
CA LEU A 365 5.03 10.13 -7.98
C LEU A 365 3.86 9.15 -7.91
N VAL A 366 2.79 9.48 -8.61
CA VAL A 366 1.51 8.75 -8.57
C VAL A 366 1.09 8.37 -9.99
N THR A 367 0.18 7.42 -10.13
CA THR A 367 -0.45 7.14 -11.41
C THR A 367 -1.44 8.26 -11.78
N VAL A 368 -1.84 8.34 -13.05
CA VAL A 368 -2.85 9.32 -13.49
C VAL A 368 -4.17 9.12 -12.74
N SER A 369 -4.62 7.88 -12.59
CA SER A 369 -5.86 7.59 -11.85
C SER A 369 -5.75 7.93 -10.38
N GLU A 370 -4.60 7.72 -9.73
CA GLU A 370 -4.36 8.15 -8.35
C GLU A 370 -4.37 9.68 -8.22
N LEU A 371 -3.72 10.38 -9.17
CA LEU A 371 -3.70 11.84 -9.20
C LEU A 371 -5.11 12.40 -9.35
N ALA A 372 -5.87 11.89 -10.31
CA ALA A 372 -7.26 12.27 -10.54
C ALA A 372 -8.12 12.03 -9.29
N GLU A 373 -8.05 10.85 -8.68
CA GLU A 373 -8.82 10.54 -7.47
C GLU A 373 -8.49 11.47 -6.30
N CYS A 374 -7.24 11.90 -6.20
CA CYS A 374 -6.83 12.87 -5.18
C CYS A 374 -7.29 14.29 -5.48
N ARG A 375 -7.69 14.61 -6.72
CA ARG A 375 -7.96 15.98 -7.23
C ARG A 375 -9.35 16.16 -7.86
N GLY A 376 -10.31 15.29 -7.60
CA GLY A 376 -11.70 15.49 -8.04
C GLY A 376 -12.23 14.44 -9.02
N GLY A 377 -11.39 13.51 -9.46
CA GLY A 377 -11.81 12.39 -10.31
C GLY A 377 -11.82 12.70 -11.82
N MET A 378 -12.27 11.73 -12.60
CA MET A 378 -12.40 11.80 -14.07
C MET A 378 -13.78 11.34 -14.51
N LYS A 379 -14.28 11.95 -15.60
CA LYS A 379 -15.47 11.50 -16.33
C LYS A 379 -15.04 10.67 -17.53
N GLU A 380 -15.82 9.66 -17.87
CA GLU A 380 -15.57 8.72 -18.97
C GLU A 380 -15.25 9.40 -20.31
N THR A 381 -15.99 10.47 -20.64
CA THR A 381 -15.81 11.24 -21.88
C THR A 381 -14.94 12.50 -21.72
N GLY A 382 -14.24 12.60 -20.58
CA GLY A 382 -13.35 13.73 -20.29
C GLY A 382 -12.03 13.67 -21.06
N ALA A 383 -11.41 14.85 -21.27
CA ALA A 383 -10.01 14.96 -21.68
C ALA A 383 -9.25 15.78 -20.63
N TYR A 384 -8.12 15.24 -20.17
CA TYR A 384 -7.42 15.78 -18.99
C TYR A 384 -5.95 16.04 -19.32
N TYR A 385 -5.52 17.27 -19.13
CA TYR A 385 -4.15 17.73 -19.36
C TYR A 385 -3.35 17.78 -18.07
N SER A 386 -4.01 18.04 -16.95
CA SER A 386 -3.44 18.09 -15.60
C SER A 386 -4.57 17.98 -14.57
N PHE A 387 -4.18 17.82 -13.30
CA PHE A 387 -5.05 17.90 -12.13
C PHE A 387 -4.48 18.90 -11.11
N ARG A 388 -4.08 20.08 -11.61
CA ARG A 388 -3.63 21.20 -10.76
C ARG A 388 -4.76 21.68 -9.86
N LYS A 389 -4.42 22.15 -8.65
CA LYS A 389 -5.36 22.83 -7.74
C LYS A 389 -5.66 24.22 -8.23
#